data_d4e714b3c8b8943e678e56e97f04f1e4
#
_entry.id   d4e714b3c8b8943e678e56e97f04f1e4
#
_cell.length_a   1.000
_cell.length_b   1.000
_cell.length_c   1.000
_cell.angle_alpha   90.00
_cell.angle_beta   90.00
_cell.angle_gamma   90.00
#
_symmetry.space_group_name_H-M   'P 1'
#
loop_
_entity.id
_entity.type
_entity.pdbx_description
1 polymer ?
#
loop_
_entity_poly.entity_id
_entity_poly.type
_entity_poly.pdbx_seq_one_letter_code
_entity_poly.pdbx_strand_id
1 'polypeptide(L)'
;MLNTYVINRLGMKYKNNQEYSADRIARELLVFRGMNPDGLSSALAKVIGFYNIQNRADNLLRYGSVDNLRKRIEKGEKAENQSSRPYLKTMSDVVTFNAAMNMADQRYEDAIRLIQKNLNNNLASDHDYVILVKSQMALYNTEKVNEECAALLWKARQLAGDSPNLDIYKQEILLLMRMNKQSKAASTLKEYLDLLSRYQA
;
A
#
# COMPACT_ATOMS: atom_id res chain seq x y z
N MET A 1 -30.83 1.43 -20.56
CA MET A 1 -30.94 -0.01 -20.91
C MET A 1 -30.60 -0.36 -22.38
N LEU A 2 -30.48 0.58 -23.31
CA LEU A 2 -30.14 0.30 -24.73
C LEU A 2 -28.64 -0.03 -24.94
N ASN A 3 -27.72 0.50 -24.14
CA ASN A 3 -26.26 0.30 -24.32
C ASN A 3 -25.76 -1.13 -24.04
N THR A 4 -26.40 -1.83 -23.14
CA THR A 4 -25.98 -3.21 -22.78
C THR A 4 -26.34 -4.23 -23.86
N TYR A 5 -27.46 -3.98 -24.56
CA TYR A 5 -27.96 -4.87 -25.63
C TYR A 5 -27.13 -4.73 -26.92
N VAL A 6 -26.70 -3.52 -27.24
CA VAL A 6 -25.87 -3.23 -28.42
C VAL A 6 -24.46 -3.80 -28.28
N ILE A 7 -23.84 -3.69 -27.09
CA ILE A 7 -22.52 -4.23 -26.81
C ILE A 7 -22.52 -5.76 -26.85
N ASN A 8 -23.57 -6.42 -26.37
CA ASN A 8 -23.73 -7.87 -26.45
C ASN A 8 -23.97 -8.38 -27.88
N ARG A 9 -24.57 -7.56 -28.75
CA ARG A 9 -24.89 -7.95 -30.12
C ARG A 9 -23.79 -7.64 -31.14
N LEU A 10 -22.89 -6.69 -30.83
CA LEU A 10 -21.66 -6.44 -31.59
C LEU A 10 -20.61 -7.54 -31.42
N GLY A 11 -20.94 -8.56 -30.58
CA GLY A 11 -20.26 -9.85 -30.56
C GLY A 11 -18.75 -9.71 -30.64
N MET A 12 -18.13 -8.92 -29.76
CA MET A 12 -16.72 -9.09 -29.51
C MET A 12 -16.55 -10.46 -28.83
N LYS A 13 -16.75 -11.52 -29.58
CA LYS A 13 -16.18 -12.83 -29.27
C LYS A 13 -14.67 -12.61 -29.31
N TYR A 14 -14.11 -12.14 -28.20
CA TYR A 14 -12.68 -12.20 -28.00
C TYR A 14 -12.29 -13.67 -28.19
N LYS A 15 -11.64 -13.95 -29.31
CA LYS A 15 -11.10 -15.28 -29.55
C LYS A 15 -10.06 -15.50 -28.46
N ASN A 16 -10.10 -16.63 -27.77
CA ASN A 16 -9.13 -17.00 -26.75
C ASN A 16 -7.67 -16.70 -27.15
N ASN A 17 -7.37 -16.82 -28.44
CA ASN A 17 -6.06 -16.50 -29.01
C ASN A 17 -5.66 -15.02 -28.88
N GLN A 18 -6.62 -14.10 -28.91
CA GLN A 18 -6.32 -12.67 -28.76
C GLN A 18 -6.01 -12.35 -27.29
N GLU A 19 -6.70 -12.97 -26.36
CA GLU A 19 -6.42 -12.81 -24.92
C GLU A 19 -5.06 -13.40 -24.56
N TYR A 20 -4.72 -14.59 -25.07
CA TYR A 20 -3.38 -15.17 -24.88
C TYR A 20 -2.27 -14.32 -25.47
N SER A 21 -2.50 -13.72 -26.64
CA SER A 21 -1.53 -12.79 -27.25
C SER A 21 -1.36 -11.52 -26.43
N ALA A 22 -2.46 -10.97 -25.91
CA ALA A 22 -2.43 -9.81 -25.03
C ALA A 22 -1.70 -10.12 -23.72
N ASP A 23 -1.94 -11.30 -23.12
CA ASP A 23 -1.26 -11.74 -21.91
C ASP A 23 0.25 -11.91 -22.13
N ARG A 24 0.66 -12.45 -23.28
CA ARG A 24 2.07 -12.57 -23.64
C ARG A 24 2.72 -11.19 -23.75
N ILE A 25 2.11 -10.26 -24.47
CA ILE A 25 2.62 -8.89 -24.61
C ILE A 25 2.68 -8.19 -23.25
N ALA A 26 1.67 -8.37 -22.40
CA ALA A 26 1.66 -7.80 -21.06
C ALA A 26 2.82 -8.32 -20.21
N ARG A 27 3.14 -9.63 -20.28
CA ARG A 27 4.30 -10.21 -19.58
C ARG A 27 5.62 -9.68 -20.12
N GLU A 28 5.77 -9.59 -21.44
CA GLU A 28 6.96 -9.00 -22.08
C GLU A 28 7.18 -7.55 -21.63
N LEU A 29 6.11 -6.75 -21.53
CA LEU A 29 6.17 -5.38 -21.02
C LEU A 29 6.55 -5.32 -19.54
N LEU A 30 6.03 -6.23 -18.71
CA LEU A 30 6.41 -6.32 -17.29
C LEU A 30 7.91 -6.63 -17.16
N VAL A 31 8.43 -7.61 -17.93
CA VAL A 31 9.85 -7.94 -17.96
C VAL A 31 10.68 -6.75 -18.43
N PHE A 32 10.28 -6.08 -19.51
CA PHE A 32 10.96 -4.89 -20.02
C PHE A 32 11.05 -3.76 -18.97
N ARG A 33 10.05 -3.65 -18.11
CA ARG A 33 10.00 -2.68 -17.00
C ARG A 33 10.67 -3.19 -15.71
N GLY A 34 11.32 -4.37 -15.74
CA GLY A 34 11.93 -4.97 -14.54
C GLY A 34 10.93 -5.43 -13.50
N MET A 35 9.67 -5.66 -13.89
CA MET A 35 8.60 -6.14 -13.03
C MET A 35 8.44 -7.65 -13.18
N ASN A 36 7.88 -8.29 -12.12
CA ASN A 36 7.61 -9.72 -12.17
C ASN A 36 6.44 -10.02 -13.13
N PRO A 37 6.65 -10.79 -14.22
CA PRO A 37 5.59 -11.16 -15.15
C PRO A 37 4.50 -12.05 -14.54
N ASP A 38 4.78 -12.76 -13.44
CA ASP A 38 3.77 -13.52 -12.69
C ASP A 38 2.71 -12.63 -12.01
N GLY A 39 2.96 -11.31 -11.94
CA GLY A 39 2.02 -10.32 -11.50
C GLY A 39 0.69 -10.37 -12.27
N LEU A 40 0.73 -10.70 -13.57
CA LEU A 40 -0.47 -10.88 -14.39
C LEU A 40 -1.29 -12.08 -13.92
N SER A 41 -0.66 -13.24 -13.72
CA SER A 41 -1.32 -14.45 -13.19
C SER A 41 -1.92 -14.22 -11.82
N SER A 42 -1.21 -13.51 -10.94
CA SER A 42 -1.70 -13.11 -9.61
C SER A 42 -2.90 -12.16 -9.68
N ALA A 43 -2.90 -11.21 -10.63
CA ALA A 43 -4.04 -10.32 -10.85
C ALA A 43 -5.29 -11.08 -11.32
N LEU A 44 -5.14 -11.99 -12.29
CA LEU A 44 -6.24 -12.84 -12.78
C LEU A 44 -6.79 -13.74 -11.66
N ALA A 45 -5.94 -14.31 -10.82
CA ALA A 45 -6.36 -15.10 -9.65
C ALA A 45 -7.17 -14.26 -8.64
N LYS A 46 -6.78 -13.02 -8.39
CA LYS A 46 -7.53 -12.08 -7.52
C LYS A 46 -8.89 -11.74 -8.12
N VAL A 47 -8.98 -11.55 -9.43
CA VAL A 47 -10.25 -11.32 -10.13
C VAL A 47 -11.19 -12.52 -9.92
N ILE A 48 -10.71 -13.76 -10.10
CA ILE A 48 -11.50 -14.97 -9.84
C ILE A 48 -11.96 -15.01 -8.37
N GLY A 49 -11.04 -14.75 -7.42
CA GLY A 49 -11.37 -14.74 -5.99
C GLY A 49 -12.44 -13.71 -5.64
N PHE A 50 -12.34 -12.50 -6.19
CA PHE A 50 -13.31 -11.43 -5.97
C PHE A 50 -14.72 -11.82 -6.44
N TYR A 51 -14.85 -12.40 -7.62
CA TYR A 51 -16.14 -12.80 -8.16
C TYR A 51 -16.74 -14.01 -7.42
N ASN A 52 -15.91 -14.95 -6.96
CA ASN A 52 -16.36 -16.09 -6.15
C ASN A 52 -16.93 -15.63 -4.79
N ILE A 53 -16.27 -14.66 -4.12
CA ILE A 53 -16.72 -14.14 -2.82
C ILE A 53 -18.07 -13.41 -2.97
N GLN A 54 -18.31 -12.75 -4.10
CA GLN A 54 -19.52 -11.95 -4.34
C GLN A 54 -20.68 -12.74 -4.96
N ASN A 55 -20.55 -14.05 -5.17
CA ASN A 55 -21.54 -14.88 -5.90
C ASN A 55 -21.95 -14.26 -7.25
N ARG A 56 -21.02 -13.55 -7.90
CA ARG A 56 -21.25 -12.85 -9.17
C ARG A 56 -20.59 -13.55 -10.35
N ALA A 57 -20.48 -14.86 -10.31
CA ALA A 57 -19.89 -15.65 -11.40
C ALA A 57 -20.53 -15.32 -12.78
N ASP A 58 -21.81 -15.01 -12.80
CA ASP A 58 -22.53 -14.64 -14.03
C ASP A 58 -22.04 -13.33 -14.66
N ASN A 59 -21.49 -12.40 -13.88
CA ASN A 59 -20.92 -11.15 -14.39
C ASN A 59 -19.53 -11.32 -15.03
N LEU A 60 -18.85 -12.43 -14.78
CA LEU A 60 -17.60 -12.81 -15.44
C LEU A 60 -17.77 -13.13 -16.93
N LEU A 61 -19.01 -13.38 -17.39
CA LEU A 61 -19.31 -13.59 -18.81
C LEU A 61 -18.91 -12.40 -19.70
N ARG A 62 -18.71 -11.21 -19.12
CA ARG A 62 -18.15 -10.04 -19.84
C ARG A 62 -16.65 -10.13 -20.11
N TYR A 63 -15.91 -10.87 -19.28
CA TYR A 63 -14.45 -10.97 -19.32
C TYR A 63 -13.95 -12.38 -19.65
N GLY A 64 -14.84 -13.26 -20.06
CA GLY A 64 -14.58 -14.69 -20.24
C GLY A 64 -15.04 -15.53 -19.05
N SER A 65 -15.18 -16.83 -19.23
CA SER A 65 -15.54 -17.74 -18.14
C SER A 65 -14.41 -17.87 -17.10
N VAL A 66 -14.75 -18.27 -15.88
CA VAL A 66 -13.73 -18.61 -14.84
C VAL A 66 -12.72 -19.61 -15.39
N ASP A 67 -13.19 -20.58 -16.18
CA ASP A 67 -12.32 -21.59 -16.80
C ASP A 67 -11.36 -20.98 -17.82
N ASN A 68 -11.77 -19.94 -18.54
CA ASN A 68 -10.86 -19.21 -19.43
C ASN A 68 -9.78 -18.46 -18.66
N LEU A 69 -10.15 -17.78 -17.56
CA LEU A 69 -9.18 -17.13 -16.69
C LEU A 69 -8.19 -18.13 -16.07
N ARG A 70 -8.67 -19.31 -15.62
CA ARG A 70 -7.79 -20.38 -15.12
C ARG A 70 -6.80 -20.86 -16.19
N LYS A 71 -7.28 -21.11 -17.41
CA LYS A 71 -6.40 -21.49 -18.54
C LYS A 71 -5.37 -20.42 -18.88
N ARG A 72 -5.70 -19.13 -18.73
CA ARG A 72 -4.77 -18.02 -18.92
C ARG A 72 -3.69 -18.00 -17.83
N ILE A 73 -4.06 -18.31 -16.59
CA ILE A 73 -3.10 -18.46 -15.48
C ILE A 73 -2.16 -19.65 -15.73
N GLU A 74 -2.72 -20.82 -16.10
CA GLU A 74 -1.96 -22.04 -16.36
C GLU A 74 -0.98 -21.92 -17.54
N LYS A 75 -1.38 -21.19 -18.59
CA LYS A 75 -0.53 -20.89 -19.75
C LYS A 75 0.52 -19.81 -19.48
N GLY A 76 0.47 -19.17 -18.32
CA GLY A 76 1.52 -18.28 -17.88
C GLY A 76 2.83 -19.07 -17.80
N GLU A 77 3.81 -18.69 -18.61
CA GLU A 77 5.16 -19.23 -18.46
C GLU A 77 5.61 -18.93 -17.04
N LYS A 78 6.16 -19.93 -16.36
CA LYS A 78 6.84 -19.71 -15.07
C LYS A 78 8.05 -18.83 -15.38
N ALA A 79 7.93 -17.54 -15.16
CA ALA A 79 9.08 -16.66 -15.31
C ALA A 79 10.12 -17.05 -14.27
N GLU A 80 11.39 -17.10 -14.69
CA GLU A 80 12.50 -17.14 -13.76
C GLU A 80 12.29 -16.04 -12.72
N ASN A 81 12.54 -16.34 -11.43
CA ASN A 81 12.32 -15.50 -10.26
C ASN A 81 12.83 -14.06 -10.45
N GLN A 82 12.10 -13.24 -11.17
CA GLN A 82 12.38 -11.81 -11.24
C GLN A 82 11.89 -11.15 -9.94
N SER A 83 12.75 -10.35 -9.35
CA SER A 83 12.47 -9.62 -8.12
C SER A 83 11.23 -8.73 -8.31
N SER A 84 10.23 -8.88 -7.43
CA SER A 84 9.11 -7.96 -7.33
C SER A 84 9.51 -6.60 -6.72
N ARG A 85 10.76 -6.45 -6.29
CA ARG A 85 11.26 -5.27 -5.56
C ARG A 85 11.08 -3.94 -6.30
N PRO A 86 11.32 -3.81 -7.64
CA PRO A 86 11.05 -2.55 -8.35
C PRO A 86 9.59 -2.12 -8.29
N TYR A 87 8.67 -3.08 -8.45
CA TYR A 87 7.23 -2.83 -8.32
C TYR A 87 6.86 -2.41 -6.89
N LEU A 88 7.34 -3.14 -5.89
CA LEU A 88 7.07 -2.82 -4.48
C LEU A 88 7.61 -1.44 -4.10
N LYS A 89 8.79 -1.07 -4.60
CA LYS A 89 9.38 0.26 -4.40
C LYS A 89 8.50 1.36 -5.01
N THR A 90 8.04 1.17 -6.25
CA THR A 90 7.14 2.14 -6.91
C THR A 90 5.80 2.25 -6.17
N MET A 91 5.32 1.15 -5.60
CA MET A 91 4.04 1.11 -4.89
C MET A 91 4.12 1.54 -3.42
N SER A 92 5.31 1.69 -2.85
CA SER A 92 5.46 2.04 -1.43
C SER A 92 4.79 3.37 -1.09
N ASP A 93 4.97 4.40 -1.92
CA ASP A 93 4.36 5.72 -1.70
C ASP A 93 2.83 5.67 -1.81
N VAL A 94 2.30 4.84 -2.73
CA VAL A 94 0.84 4.61 -2.85
C VAL A 94 0.31 3.91 -1.61
N VAL A 95 1.05 2.97 -1.04
CA VAL A 95 0.69 2.29 0.22
C VAL A 95 0.68 3.30 1.36
N THR A 96 1.71 4.15 1.49
CA THR A 96 1.79 5.22 2.48
C THR A 96 0.62 6.19 2.37
N PHE A 97 0.31 6.66 1.14
CA PHE A 97 -0.82 7.55 0.89
C PHE A 97 -2.15 6.92 1.32
N ASN A 98 -2.42 5.67 0.91
CA ASN A 98 -3.65 4.97 1.28
C ASN A 98 -3.74 4.72 2.81
N ALA A 99 -2.63 4.48 3.48
CA ALA A 99 -2.58 4.36 4.92
C ALA A 99 -2.91 5.70 5.61
N ALA A 100 -2.38 6.82 5.09
CA ALA A 100 -2.71 8.16 5.58
C ALA A 100 -4.22 8.47 5.43
N MET A 101 -4.82 8.10 4.29
CA MET A 101 -6.26 8.25 4.08
C MET A 101 -7.09 7.40 5.06
N ASN A 102 -6.72 6.13 5.26
CA ASN A 102 -7.38 5.29 6.26
C ASN A 102 -7.26 5.86 7.67
N MET A 103 -6.10 6.39 8.05
CA MET A 103 -5.89 7.05 9.32
C MET A 103 -6.77 8.30 9.46
N ALA A 104 -6.89 9.12 8.42
CA ALA A 104 -7.75 10.30 8.41
C ALA A 104 -9.24 9.93 8.58
N ASP A 105 -9.66 8.81 7.99
CA ASP A 105 -11.00 8.23 8.16
C ASP A 105 -11.19 7.47 9.49
N GLN A 106 -10.22 7.54 10.42
CA GLN A 106 -10.21 6.84 11.71
C GLN A 106 -10.20 5.30 11.60
N ARG A 107 -9.83 4.76 10.45
CA ARG A 107 -9.65 3.32 10.22
C ARG A 107 -8.22 2.90 10.55
N TYR A 108 -7.87 2.99 11.83
CA TYR A 108 -6.50 2.86 12.31
C TYR A 108 -5.90 1.46 12.08
N GLU A 109 -6.68 0.38 12.27
CA GLU A 109 -6.23 -0.99 12.01
C GLU A 109 -5.89 -1.20 10.52
N ASP A 110 -6.69 -0.63 9.62
CA ASP A 110 -6.43 -0.68 8.18
C ASP A 110 -5.17 0.09 7.80
N ALA A 111 -4.95 1.26 8.43
CA ALA A 111 -3.72 2.04 8.25
C ALA A 111 -2.49 1.23 8.71
N ILE A 112 -2.53 0.64 9.90
CA ILE A 112 -1.46 -0.22 10.43
C ILE A 112 -1.17 -1.38 9.47
N ARG A 113 -2.21 -2.08 9.01
CA ARG A 113 -2.08 -3.21 8.09
C ARG A 113 -1.42 -2.83 6.76
N LEU A 114 -1.70 -1.63 6.26
CA LEU A 114 -1.06 -1.12 5.03
C LEU A 114 0.41 -0.79 5.28
N ILE A 115 0.73 -0.05 6.34
CA ILE A 115 2.11 0.32 6.69
C ILE A 115 2.98 -0.94 6.94
N GLN A 116 2.39 -1.99 7.53
CA GLN A 116 3.10 -3.25 7.76
C GLN A 116 3.64 -3.87 6.44
N LYS A 117 3.00 -3.61 5.28
CA LYS A 117 3.51 -4.07 3.98
C LYS A 117 4.84 -3.38 3.62
N ASN A 118 4.95 -2.06 3.83
CA ASN A 118 6.19 -1.33 3.58
C ASN A 118 7.27 -1.76 4.55
N LEU A 119 6.94 -1.93 5.84
CA LEU A 119 7.87 -2.43 6.86
C LEU A 119 8.43 -3.82 6.50
N ASN A 120 7.58 -4.77 6.16
CA ASN A 120 7.96 -6.15 5.84
C ASN A 120 8.83 -6.26 4.59
N ASN A 121 8.74 -5.27 3.69
CA ASN A 121 9.54 -5.21 2.47
C ASN A 121 10.79 -4.32 2.60
N ASN A 122 11.07 -3.76 3.78
CA ASN A 122 12.15 -2.79 4.03
C ASN A 122 12.06 -1.57 3.08
N LEU A 123 10.84 -1.05 2.90
CA LEU A 123 10.51 0.10 2.06
C LEU A 123 9.83 1.22 2.85
N ALA A 124 9.76 1.09 4.18
CA ALA A 124 9.12 2.08 5.02
C ALA A 124 9.89 3.40 5.04
N SER A 125 9.16 4.49 4.87
CA SER A 125 9.63 5.86 5.01
C SER A 125 9.42 6.39 6.44
N ASP A 126 9.97 7.57 6.74
CA ASP A 126 9.68 8.30 7.98
C ASP A 126 8.19 8.60 8.16
N HIS A 127 7.48 8.91 7.06
CA HIS A 127 6.02 9.09 7.04
C HIS A 127 5.27 7.82 7.45
N ASP A 128 5.73 6.64 7.01
CA ASP A 128 5.12 5.37 7.39
C ASP A 128 5.18 5.16 8.91
N TYR A 129 6.33 5.45 9.53
CA TYR A 129 6.48 5.35 10.98
C TYR A 129 5.60 6.35 11.72
N VAL A 130 5.44 7.57 11.22
CA VAL A 130 4.54 8.59 11.80
C VAL A 130 3.09 8.12 11.75
N ILE A 131 2.62 7.60 10.61
CA ILE A 131 1.26 7.06 10.45
C ILE A 131 1.04 5.89 11.41
N LEU A 132 2.03 4.99 11.53
CA LEU A 132 1.97 3.84 12.42
C LEU A 132 1.82 4.29 13.87
N VAL A 133 2.65 5.23 14.32
CA VAL A 133 2.59 5.78 15.70
C VAL A 133 1.25 6.47 15.96
N LYS A 134 0.79 7.34 15.06
CA LYS A 134 -0.52 8.00 15.18
C LYS A 134 -1.65 6.98 15.35
N SER A 135 -1.64 5.93 14.53
CA SER A 135 -2.66 4.88 14.56
C SER A 135 -2.59 4.03 15.84
N GLN A 136 -1.39 3.65 16.28
CA GLN A 136 -1.21 2.89 17.53
C GLN A 136 -1.61 3.71 18.77
N MET A 137 -1.24 4.99 18.81
CA MET A 137 -1.61 5.88 19.90
C MET A 137 -3.12 6.14 19.94
N ALA A 138 -3.83 6.12 18.82
CA ALA A 138 -5.27 6.26 18.77
C ALA A 138 -6.01 5.03 19.32
N LEU A 139 -5.48 3.82 19.02
CA LEU A 139 -6.10 2.56 19.43
C LEU A 139 -5.77 2.14 20.86
N TYR A 140 -4.53 2.40 21.31
CA TYR A 140 -4.01 1.82 22.54
C TYR A 140 -3.41 2.86 23.47
N ASN A 141 -3.62 2.69 24.78
CA ASN A 141 -3.05 3.55 25.81
C ASN A 141 -2.37 2.69 26.91
N THR A 142 -1.34 1.94 26.54
CA THR A 142 -0.55 1.14 27.47
C THR A 142 0.89 1.62 27.49
N GLU A 143 1.59 1.42 28.60
CA GLU A 143 3.01 1.77 28.74
C GLU A 143 3.86 1.09 27.66
N LYS A 144 3.61 -0.21 27.42
CA LYS A 144 4.30 -0.98 26.39
C LYS A 144 4.15 -0.36 25.00
N VAL A 145 2.93 0.02 24.60
CA VAL A 145 2.70 0.65 23.29
C VAL A 145 3.36 2.02 23.23
N ASN A 146 3.38 2.77 24.32
CA ASN A 146 4.06 4.07 24.36
C ASN A 146 5.57 3.92 24.18
N GLU A 147 6.20 2.89 24.74
CA GLU A 147 7.62 2.58 24.53
C GLU A 147 7.90 2.13 23.08
N GLU A 148 7.04 1.28 22.52
CA GLU A 148 7.13 0.88 21.10
C GLU A 148 7.01 2.09 20.18
N CYS A 149 6.05 2.99 20.44
CA CYS A 149 5.89 4.25 19.68
C CYS A 149 7.13 5.14 19.78
N ALA A 150 7.77 5.24 20.95
CA ALA A 150 9.02 6.01 21.11
C ALA A 150 10.14 5.44 20.24
N ALA A 151 10.29 4.11 20.19
CA ALA A 151 11.27 3.45 19.35
C ALA A 151 10.98 3.67 17.85
N LEU A 152 9.71 3.67 17.43
CA LEU A 152 9.30 3.94 16.06
C LEU A 152 9.59 5.40 15.64
N LEU A 153 9.32 6.37 16.51
CA LEU A 153 9.64 7.79 16.26
C LEU A 153 11.14 8.02 16.14
N TRP A 154 11.95 7.31 16.96
CA TRP A 154 13.39 7.35 16.81
C TRP A 154 13.85 6.86 15.43
N LYS A 155 13.28 5.74 14.93
CA LYS A 155 13.54 5.24 13.57
C LYS A 155 13.12 6.24 12.51
N ALA A 156 11.94 6.88 12.67
CA ALA A 156 11.47 7.91 11.76
C ALA A 156 12.48 9.08 11.66
N ARG A 157 13.03 9.54 12.79
CA ARG A 157 14.08 10.59 12.81
C ARG A 157 15.33 10.16 12.03
N GLN A 158 15.78 8.92 12.18
CA GLN A 158 16.94 8.41 11.46
C GLN A 158 16.72 8.39 9.94
N LEU A 159 15.49 8.09 9.49
CA LEU A 159 15.14 8.06 8.07
C LEU A 159 14.95 9.45 7.47
N ALA A 160 14.45 10.41 8.26
CA ALA A 160 14.24 11.79 7.81
C ALA A 160 15.56 12.52 7.51
N GLY A 161 16.69 12.11 8.11
CA GLY A 161 18.01 12.69 7.85
C GLY A 161 18.05 14.21 8.04
N ASP A 162 18.62 14.91 7.06
CA ASP A 162 18.80 16.35 7.08
C ASP A 162 17.53 17.15 6.73
N SER A 163 16.48 16.47 6.26
CA SER A 163 15.19 17.08 5.93
C SER A 163 14.14 16.70 6.99
N PRO A 164 14.08 17.42 8.12
CA PRO A 164 13.29 17.01 9.26
C PRO A 164 11.80 17.04 8.95
N ASN A 165 11.12 15.92 9.23
CA ASN A 165 9.67 15.81 9.17
C ASN A 165 9.08 16.37 10.47
N LEU A 166 8.40 17.52 10.39
CA LEU A 166 7.81 18.20 11.54
C LEU A 166 6.75 17.35 12.26
N ASP A 167 6.11 16.42 11.57
CA ASP A 167 5.11 15.54 12.20
C ASP A 167 5.73 14.55 13.19
N ILE A 168 7.00 14.19 13.02
CA ILE A 168 7.74 13.37 14.00
C ILE A 168 7.78 14.08 15.35
N TYR A 169 8.18 15.35 15.35
CA TYR A 169 8.27 16.17 16.57
C TYR A 169 6.91 16.36 17.25
N LYS A 170 5.86 16.61 16.45
CA LYS A 170 4.48 16.71 16.97
C LYS A 170 4.07 15.42 17.69
N GLN A 171 4.32 14.26 17.07
CA GLN A 171 3.96 12.99 17.69
C GLN A 171 4.81 12.66 18.90
N GLU A 172 6.08 13.02 18.90
CA GLU A 172 6.96 12.83 20.05
C GLU A 172 6.51 13.68 21.25
N ILE A 173 6.14 14.95 21.03
CA ILE A 173 5.59 15.81 22.09
C ILE A 173 4.34 15.19 22.69
N LEU A 174 3.38 14.76 21.85
CA LEU A 174 2.13 14.13 22.31
C LEU A 174 2.41 12.85 23.10
N LEU A 175 3.33 12.01 22.61
CA LEU A 175 3.73 10.78 23.29
C LEU A 175 4.39 11.06 24.64
N LEU A 176 5.31 12.01 24.71
CA LEU A 176 5.99 12.41 25.95
C LEU A 176 5.01 12.96 27.00
N MET A 177 4.04 13.77 26.57
CA MET A 177 2.96 14.24 27.44
C MET A 177 2.12 13.07 27.97
N ARG A 178 1.77 12.11 27.12
CA ARG A 178 1.04 10.90 27.49
C ARG A 178 1.80 10.03 28.50
N MET A 179 3.14 10.02 28.40
CA MET A 179 4.03 9.34 29.34
C MET A 179 4.36 10.14 30.59
N ASN A 180 3.72 11.31 30.82
CA ASN A 180 3.99 12.25 31.90
C ASN A 180 5.46 12.77 31.94
N LYS A 181 6.17 12.77 30.80
CA LYS A 181 7.55 13.27 30.66
C LYS A 181 7.59 14.73 30.25
N GLN A 182 6.97 15.61 31.04
CA GLN A 182 6.73 17.03 30.69
C GLN A 182 8.01 17.81 30.33
N SER A 183 9.10 17.64 31.08
CA SER A 183 10.38 18.36 30.79
C SER A 183 10.94 18.00 29.41
N LYS A 184 10.85 16.72 29.02
CA LYS A 184 11.28 16.29 27.70
C LYS A 184 10.33 16.79 26.61
N ALA A 185 9.01 16.79 26.85
CA ALA A 185 8.04 17.35 25.93
C ALA A 185 8.30 18.84 25.67
N ALA A 186 8.60 19.62 26.69
CA ALA A 186 8.95 21.03 26.56
C ALA A 186 10.23 21.26 25.75
N SER A 187 11.27 20.42 25.94
CA SER A 187 12.49 20.47 25.15
C SER A 187 12.24 20.16 23.68
N THR A 188 11.48 19.09 23.39
CA THR A 188 11.12 18.73 22.01
C THR A 188 10.22 19.78 21.35
N LEU A 189 9.34 20.43 22.11
CA LEU A 189 8.53 21.56 21.61
C LEU A 189 9.39 22.73 21.19
N LYS A 190 10.44 23.05 21.96
CA LYS A 190 11.38 24.11 21.59
C LYS A 190 12.10 23.78 20.28
N GLU A 191 12.61 22.56 20.14
CA GLU A 191 13.22 22.09 18.88
C GLU A 191 12.23 22.20 17.70
N TYR A 192 10.98 21.81 17.89
CA TYR A 192 9.93 21.92 16.87
C TYR A 192 9.72 23.37 16.43
N LEU A 193 9.64 24.33 17.39
CA LEU A 193 9.44 25.73 17.09
C LEU A 193 10.65 26.35 16.37
N ASP A 194 11.86 25.98 16.77
CA ASP A 194 13.10 26.41 16.12
C ASP A 194 13.18 25.92 14.66
N LEU A 195 12.74 24.67 14.40
CA LEU A 195 12.64 24.14 13.04
C LEU A 195 11.56 24.84 12.24
N LEU A 196 10.37 25.01 12.80
CA LEU A 196 9.25 25.68 12.13
C LEU A 196 9.62 27.10 11.68
N SER A 197 10.35 27.86 12.51
CA SER A 197 10.80 29.21 12.16
C SER A 197 11.73 29.24 10.95
N ARG A 198 12.57 28.19 10.77
CA ARG A 198 13.47 28.06 9.61
C ARG A 198 12.73 27.74 8.30
N TYR A 199 11.57 27.10 8.37
CA TYR A 199 10.74 26.80 7.18
C TYR A 199 9.87 27.97 6.74
N GLN A 200 9.69 28.99 7.58
CA GLN A 200 8.89 30.18 7.28
C GLN A 200 9.73 31.37 6.83
N ALA A 201 11.04 31.25 6.92
CA ALA A 201 12.00 32.28 6.46
C ALA A 201 12.47 32.02 5.02
#